data_d0c4598163948a9ddf827fbe4ff2ad7e
#
_entry.id   d0c4598163948a9ddf827fbe4ff2ad7e
#
_cell.length_a   1.000
_cell.length_b   1.000
_cell.length_c   1.000
_cell.angle_alpha   90.00
_cell.angle_beta   90.00
_cell.angle_gamma   90.00
#
_symmetry.space_group_name_H-M   'P 1'
#
loop_
_entity.id
_entity.type
_entity.pdbx_description
1 polymer ?
#
loop_
_entity_poly.entity_id
_entity_poly.type
_entity_poly.pdbx_seq_one_letter_code
_entity_poly.pdbx_strand_id
1 'polypeptide(L)'
;MNIITAYAIKNDCYIIKQPMTPVGIVLHSTGANNPNLKRYVDCPSECGKNWYNNHWNNPSSKIGEQCVHSFIGYDKYNKIRVANILPYNYACWGCGRGKHGSYNYNPTGHIQIELCEDDLTNETYFNAVFSTAAEYCAMLCKQFNLHPATIVSHAEAYRKGYASNHADCDHWFKRHGKTMNDFRKLVESFLSVQARYLVRVTTDVLNVRKGAGTNHNIVTTVKMNEVYTIVEEKVVGNDVWGRLVSGAGWICLTYTKKL
;
A
#
# COMPACT_ATOMS: atom_id res chain seq x y z
N MET A 1 -9.02 -6.73 -1.89
CA MET A 1 -8.65 -6.69 -0.43
C MET A 1 -9.85 -6.23 0.39
N ASN A 2 -10.15 -6.89 1.53
CA ASN A 2 -11.21 -6.47 2.45
C ASN A 2 -10.58 -5.81 3.68
N ILE A 3 -10.79 -4.49 3.84
CA ILE A 3 -10.20 -3.66 4.90
C ILE A 3 -11.23 -3.46 6.01
N ILE A 4 -10.82 -3.69 7.26
CA ILE A 4 -11.61 -3.36 8.45
C ILE A 4 -11.46 -1.85 8.68
N THR A 5 -12.57 -1.12 8.76
CA THR A 5 -12.56 0.30 9.16
C THR A 5 -13.02 0.41 10.61
N ALA A 6 -12.10 0.78 11.50
CA ALA A 6 -12.34 0.88 12.95
C ALA A 6 -11.62 2.11 13.52
N TYR A 7 -12.13 3.30 13.20
CA TYR A 7 -11.48 4.54 13.60
C TYR A 7 -11.32 4.67 15.10
N ALA A 8 -10.11 5.05 15.50
CA ALA A 8 -9.72 5.27 16.89
C ALA A 8 -10.23 6.64 17.38
N ILE A 9 -11.55 6.76 17.51
CA ILE A 9 -12.26 8.02 17.77
C ILE A 9 -11.91 8.69 19.09
N LYS A 10 -11.28 7.95 20.02
CA LYS A 10 -10.79 8.45 21.32
C LYS A 10 -9.30 8.82 21.29
N ASN A 11 -8.59 8.52 20.20
CA ASN A 11 -7.19 8.88 20.01
C ASN A 11 -7.10 10.37 19.65
N ASP A 12 -6.10 11.06 20.20
CA ASP A 12 -5.95 12.50 20.03
C ASP A 12 -5.75 12.90 18.56
N CYS A 13 -5.09 12.08 17.74
CA CYS A 13 -4.97 12.34 16.31
C CYS A 13 -6.33 12.38 15.59
N TYR A 14 -7.27 11.51 15.99
CA TYR A 14 -8.64 11.53 15.46
C TYR A 14 -9.43 12.73 15.97
N ILE A 15 -9.24 13.13 17.24
CA ILE A 15 -9.96 14.27 17.86
C ILE A 15 -9.47 15.59 17.26
N ILE A 16 -8.15 15.77 17.11
CA ILE A 16 -7.51 16.99 16.58
C ILE A 16 -7.80 17.18 15.08
N LYS A 17 -7.87 16.10 14.31
CA LYS A 17 -8.17 16.12 12.86
C LYS A 17 -7.24 17.04 12.07
N GLN A 18 -5.96 17.10 12.44
CA GLN A 18 -5.00 17.93 11.72
C GLN A 18 -4.93 17.50 10.25
N PRO A 19 -5.20 18.40 9.29
CA PRO A 19 -5.22 18.00 7.87
C PRO A 19 -3.87 17.56 7.35
N MET A 20 -3.86 16.49 6.55
CA MET A 20 -2.67 15.98 5.87
C MET A 20 -3.02 15.61 4.42
N THR A 21 -2.11 15.92 3.51
CA THR A 21 -2.13 15.40 2.13
C THR A 21 -1.02 14.37 2.00
N PRO A 22 -1.34 13.08 1.79
CA PRO A 22 -0.32 12.04 1.68
C PRO A 22 0.60 12.27 0.49
N VAL A 23 1.93 12.24 0.73
CA VAL A 23 2.97 12.30 -0.32
C VAL A 23 3.84 11.05 -0.34
N GLY A 24 3.59 10.09 0.53
CA GLY A 24 4.29 8.81 0.62
C GLY A 24 3.70 7.92 1.71
N ILE A 25 4.39 6.82 2.01
CA ILE A 25 4.01 5.84 3.02
C ILE A 25 5.20 5.52 3.91
N VAL A 26 5.02 5.48 5.23
CA VAL A 26 6.00 4.92 6.18
C VAL A 26 5.49 3.57 6.66
N LEU A 27 6.34 2.56 6.56
CA LEU A 27 6.12 1.26 7.17
C LEU A 27 6.83 1.18 8.51
N HIS A 28 6.09 0.70 9.50
CA HIS A 28 6.54 0.37 10.83
C HIS A 28 6.31 -1.11 11.11
N SER A 29 6.85 -1.59 12.21
CA SER A 29 6.43 -2.84 12.83
C SER A 29 6.40 -2.67 14.35
N THR A 30 5.46 -3.37 14.99
CA THR A 30 5.01 -3.03 16.35
C THR A 30 6.04 -3.25 17.46
N GLY A 31 7.18 -3.88 17.18
CA GLY A 31 8.24 -4.16 18.15
C GLY A 31 7.78 -5.03 19.33
N ALA A 32 6.65 -5.73 19.18
CA ALA A 32 6.04 -6.51 20.25
C ALA A 32 5.60 -7.86 19.69
N ASN A 33 5.96 -8.95 20.37
CA ASN A 33 5.52 -10.29 20.00
C ASN A 33 4.00 -10.45 20.22
N ASN A 34 3.23 -9.80 19.33
CA ASN A 34 1.78 -9.89 19.33
C ASN A 34 1.21 -9.67 17.92
N PRO A 35 1.00 -10.73 17.14
CA PRO A 35 0.54 -10.66 15.75
C PRO A 35 -0.96 -10.28 15.63
N ASN A 36 -1.69 -10.11 16.72
CA ASN A 36 -3.14 -9.98 16.71
C ASN A 36 -3.59 -8.52 16.67
N LEU A 37 -4.44 -8.18 15.69
CA LEU A 37 -5.05 -6.86 15.55
C LEU A 37 -5.76 -6.39 16.83
N LYS A 38 -6.42 -7.29 17.57
CA LYS A 38 -7.10 -6.95 18.83
C LYS A 38 -6.21 -6.25 19.87
N ARG A 39 -4.87 -6.43 19.79
CA ARG A 39 -3.93 -5.75 20.69
C ARG A 39 -3.92 -4.24 20.44
N TYR A 40 -4.12 -3.82 19.19
CA TYR A 40 -3.92 -2.46 18.72
C TYR A 40 -5.22 -1.76 18.29
N VAL A 41 -6.19 -2.53 17.84
CA VAL A 41 -7.43 -2.06 17.21
C VAL A 41 -8.64 -2.38 18.07
N ASP A 42 -9.48 -1.38 18.33
CA ASP A 42 -10.75 -1.53 19.04
C ASP A 42 -11.87 -1.91 18.06
N CYS A 43 -11.92 -3.18 17.70
CA CYS A 43 -12.96 -3.73 16.83
C CYS A 43 -13.30 -5.17 17.23
N PRO A 44 -14.05 -5.39 18.33
CA PRO A 44 -14.34 -6.72 18.84
C PRO A 44 -15.03 -7.64 17.85
N SER A 45 -15.87 -7.09 16.96
CA SER A 45 -16.61 -7.85 15.94
C SER A 45 -15.73 -8.51 14.89
N GLU A 46 -14.61 -7.88 14.51
CA GLU A 46 -13.70 -8.35 13.48
C GLU A 46 -12.33 -8.77 14.04
N CYS A 47 -11.75 -7.94 14.90
CA CYS A 47 -10.40 -8.17 15.44
C CYS A 47 -10.38 -9.07 16.68
N GLY A 48 -11.50 -9.19 17.38
CA GLY A 48 -11.59 -9.87 18.67
C GLY A 48 -11.49 -8.94 19.86
N LYS A 49 -11.91 -9.41 21.03
CA LYS A 49 -11.98 -8.60 22.26
C LYS A 49 -10.60 -8.40 22.89
N ASN A 50 -10.24 -7.15 23.16
CA ASN A 50 -9.06 -6.78 23.95
C ASN A 50 -9.48 -6.58 25.42
N TRP A 51 -9.19 -7.57 26.26
CA TRP A 51 -9.56 -7.54 27.69
C TRP A 51 -8.74 -6.54 28.50
N TYR A 52 -7.56 -6.15 28.04
CA TYR A 52 -6.68 -5.22 28.76
C TYR A 52 -6.96 -3.75 28.41
N ASN A 53 -7.85 -3.50 27.43
CA ASN A 53 -8.18 -2.16 26.96
C ASN A 53 -6.92 -1.29 26.69
N ASN A 54 -5.90 -1.91 26.09
CA ASN A 54 -4.61 -1.29 25.74
C ASN A 54 -4.43 -1.09 24.24
N HIS A 55 -5.54 -1.08 23.48
CA HIS A 55 -5.58 -0.73 22.06
C HIS A 55 -5.42 0.80 21.86
N TRP A 56 -5.16 1.19 20.61
CA TRP A 56 -4.85 2.59 20.28
C TRP A 56 -6.08 3.52 20.16
N ASN A 57 -7.30 3.01 20.30
CA ASN A 57 -8.50 3.82 20.52
C ASN A 57 -8.59 4.27 21.99
N ASN A 58 -7.55 4.97 22.47
CA ASN A 58 -7.43 5.57 23.79
C ASN A 58 -6.70 6.91 23.65
N PRO A 59 -6.90 7.86 24.58
CA PRO A 59 -6.20 9.14 24.58
C PRO A 59 -4.70 8.96 24.85
N SER A 60 -3.87 9.92 24.43
CA SER A 60 -2.41 9.90 24.65
C SER A 60 -2.02 9.88 26.14
N SER A 61 -2.85 10.42 27.01
CA SER A 61 -2.66 10.30 28.48
C SER A 61 -2.59 8.84 28.99
N LYS A 62 -3.17 7.89 28.22
CA LYS A 62 -3.18 6.47 28.57
C LYS A 62 -2.16 5.64 27.78
N ILE A 63 -1.95 5.96 26.49
CA ILE A 63 -1.14 5.13 25.58
C ILE A 63 0.13 5.84 25.08
N GLY A 64 0.34 7.12 25.45
CA GLY A 64 1.40 7.97 24.89
C GLY A 64 0.98 8.63 23.55
N GLU A 65 1.80 9.55 23.09
CA GLU A 65 1.59 10.25 21.81
C GLU A 65 1.91 9.31 20.64
N GLN A 66 0.98 8.40 20.32
CA GLN A 66 1.14 7.44 19.23
C GLN A 66 -0.16 7.26 18.45
N CYS A 67 -0.04 7.25 17.14
CA CYS A 67 -1.10 6.91 16.21
C CYS A 67 -0.52 6.57 14.84
N VAL A 68 -1.15 5.64 14.14
CA VAL A 68 -0.91 5.33 12.72
C VAL A 68 -2.23 5.23 11.99
N HIS A 69 -2.18 5.15 10.65
CA HIS A 69 -3.40 5.01 9.85
C HIS A 69 -3.94 3.59 9.86
N SER A 70 -3.05 2.59 9.88
CA SER A 70 -3.49 1.20 9.76
C SER A 70 -2.56 0.23 10.47
N PHE A 71 -3.15 -0.91 10.86
CA PHE A 71 -2.44 -2.09 11.34
C PHE A 71 -2.66 -3.26 10.40
N ILE A 72 -1.67 -4.16 10.28
CA ILE A 72 -1.75 -5.41 9.52
C ILE A 72 -1.35 -6.57 10.41
N GLY A 73 -2.24 -7.54 10.59
CA GLY A 73 -2.04 -8.69 11.46
C GLY A 73 -3.23 -9.64 11.46
N TYR A 74 -3.25 -10.58 12.41
CA TYR A 74 -4.34 -11.54 12.55
C TYR A 74 -5.63 -10.90 13.06
N ASP A 75 -6.74 -11.18 12.38
CA ASP A 75 -8.09 -10.95 12.89
C ASP A 75 -8.51 -12.06 13.89
N LYS A 76 -9.76 -12.02 14.36
CA LYS A 76 -10.27 -13.03 15.31
C LYS A 76 -10.40 -14.45 14.75
N TYR A 77 -10.26 -14.61 13.42
CA TYR A 77 -10.30 -15.89 12.71
C TYR A 77 -8.92 -16.36 12.25
N ASN A 78 -7.84 -15.74 12.78
CA ASN A 78 -6.45 -15.97 12.37
C ASN A 78 -6.20 -15.75 10.87
N LYS A 79 -6.91 -14.80 10.26
CA LYS A 79 -6.64 -14.34 8.89
C LYS A 79 -5.89 -13.03 8.93
N ILE A 80 -4.89 -12.88 8.04
CA ILE A 80 -4.21 -11.59 7.90
C ILE A 80 -5.17 -10.58 7.28
N ARG A 81 -5.36 -9.47 7.98
CA ARG A 81 -6.23 -8.38 7.56
C ARG A 81 -5.57 -7.02 7.80
N VAL A 82 -6.03 -6.05 7.04
CA VAL A 82 -5.74 -4.64 7.27
C VAL A 82 -6.86 -4.06 8.12
N ALA A 83 -6.51 -3.31 9.17
CA ALA A 83 -7.44 -2.50 9.94
C ALA A 83 -7.03 -1.02 9.85
N ASN A 84 -7.85 -0.20 9.20
CA ASN A 84 -7.68 1.24 9.12
C ASN A 84 -8.31 1.89 10.35
N ILE A 85 -7.51 2.63 11.13
CA ILE A 85 -7.91 3.24 12.40
C ILE A 85 -7.89 4.77 12.38
N LEU A 86 -7.37 5.39 11.32
CA LEU A 86 -7.37 6.84 11.15
C LEU A 86 -7.65 7.20 9.67
N PRO A 87 -8.47 8.22 9.37
CA PRO A 87 -8.62 8.73 8.01
C PRO A 87 -7.27 9.16 7.41
N TYR A 88 -6.98 8.80 6.16
CA TYR A 88 -5.67 9.05 5.53
C TYR A 88 -5.33 10.54 5.34
N ASN A 89 -6.32 11.39 5.40
CA ASN A 89 -6.16 12.85 5.33
C ASN A 89 -5.99 13.53 6.69
N TYR A 90 -5.81 12.75 7.77
CA TYR A 90 -5.46 13.25 9.10
C TYR A 90 -4.00 12.93 9.39
N ALA A 91 -3.26 13.91 9.93
CA ALA A 91 -1.92 13.70 10.42
C ALA A 91 -1.92 12.72 11.60
N CYS A 92 -0.90 11.88 11.68
CA CYS A 92 -0.74 10.92 12.79
C CYS A 92 0.64 11.05 13.46
N TRP A 93 0.80 10.44 14.62
CA TRP A 93 2.00 10.54 15.46
C TRP A 93 2.80 9.22 15.48
N GLY A 94 3.14 8.69 14.30
CA GLY A 94 3.76 7.38 14.18
C GLY A 94 5.29 7.39 14.08
N CYS A 95 5.91 8.46 13.54
CA CYS A 95 7.34 8.42 13.24
C CYS A 95 8.19 9.44 14.02
N GLY A 96 7.61 10.21 14.95
CA GLY A 96 8.34 11.23 15.70
C GLY A 96 8.89 12.35 14.80
N ARG A 97 10.07 12.89 15.15
CA ARG A 97 10.69 14.02 14.44
C ARG A 97 12.19 13.78 14.23
N GLY A 98 12.70 14.16 13.07
CA GLY A 98 14.13 14.19 12.72
C GLY A 98 14.65 15.61 12.50
N LYS A 99 15.89 15.72 12.03
CA LYS A 99 16.60 17.01 11.84
C LYS A 99 15.98 17.89 10.75
N HIS A 100 15.25 17.30 9.80
CA HIS A 100 14.63 18.02 8.67
C HIS A 100 13.11 18.22 8.84
N GLY A 101 12.51 17.69 9.92
CA GLY A 101 11.09 17.76 10.16
C GLY A 101 10.48 16.40 10.53
N SER A 102 9.27 16.14 10.09
CA SER A 102 8.56 14.91 10.39
C SER A 102 7.68 14.47 9.22
N TYR A 103 7.61 13.16 8.97
CA TYR A 103 6.64 12.57 8.06
C TYR A 103 5.22 12.47 8.66
N ASN A 104 5.03 12.93 9.89
CA ASN A 104 3.70 13.02 10.50
C ASN A 104 2.84 14.13 9.87
N TYR A 105 3.43 15.20 9.30
CA TYR A 105 2.74 16.45 8.97
C TYR A 105 3.06 16.96 7.57
N ASN A 106 2.16 17.80 7.03
CA ASN A 106 2.44 18.56 5.80
C ASN A 106 3.70 19.45 5.95
N PRO A 107 4.44 19.71 4.86
CA PRO A 107 4.21 19.24 3.48
C PRO A 107 4.72 17.81 3.21
N THR A 108 5.32 17.14 4.18
CA THR A 108 5.96 15.82 4.05
C THR A 108 5.11 14.68 4.62
N GLY A 109 3.81 14.89 4.83
CA GLY A 109 2.91 13.92 5.47
C GLY A 109 2.85 12.58 4.74
N HIS A 110 3.08 11.49 5.46
CA HIS A 110 3.03 10.13 4.94
C HIS A 110 1.91 9.33 5.62
N ILE A 111 1.26 8.45 4.87
CA ILE A 111 0.42 7.41 5.46
C ILE A 111 1.32 6.47 6.25
N GLN A 112 0.97 6.13 7.49
CA GLN A 112 1.78 5.30 8.36
C GLN A 112 1.05 4.00 8.68
N ILE A 113 1.77 2.88 8.56
CA ILE A 113 1.22 1.52 8.64
C ILE A 113 2.10 0.69 9.56
N GLU A 114 1.49 0.08 10.57
CA GLU A 114 2.12 -0.86 11.50
C GLU A 114 1.91 -2.30 11.07
N LEU A 115 2.97 -3.04 10.93
CA LEU A 115 2.94 -4.49 10.75
C LEU A 115 3.02 -5.14 12.13
N CYS A 116 1.99 -5.89 12.53
CA CYS A 116 1.98 -6.59 13.81
C CYS A 116 3.04 -7.69 13.81
N GLU A 117 4.07 -7.56 14.66
CA GLU A 117 5.12 -8.57 14.76
C GLU A 117 4.66 -9.79 15.57
N ASP A 118 5.17 -10.95 15.20
CA ASP A 118 5.21 -12.15 16.01
C ASP A 118 6.55 -12.23 16.77
N ASP A 119 7.05 -13.43 17.08
CA ASP A 119 8.36 -13.66 17.67
C ASP A 119 9.55 -13.49 16.68
N LEU A 120 9.26 -12.97 15.49
CA LEU A 120 10.18 -12.72 14.37
C LEU A 120 10.75 -13.98 13.72
N THR A 121 10.19 -15.17 13.99
CA THR A 121 10.71 -16.46 13.48
C THR A 121 9.76 -17.16 12.52
N ASN A 122 8.48 -16.86 12.54
CA ASN A 122 7.46 -17.54 11.72
C ASN A 122 7.46 -16.99 10.28
N GLU A 123 8.15 -17.71 9.39
CA GLU A 123 8.25 -17.32 7.98
C GLU A 123 6.89 -17.28 7.27
N THR A 124 5.98 -18.20 7.58
CA THR A 124 4.63 -18.23 6.98
C THR A 124 3.84 -16.98 7.34
N TYR A 125 3.87 -16.59 8.62
CA TYR A 125 3.23 -15.36 9.08
C TYR A 125 3.85 -14.12 8.44
N PHE A 126 5.18 -14.03 8.48
CA PHE A 126 5.92 -12.93 7.86
C PHE A 126 5.55 -12.76 6.38
N ASN A 127 5.62 -13.84 5.59
CA ASN A 127 5.32 -13.79 4.16
C ASN A 127 3.88 -13.34 3.89
N ALA A 128 2.91 -13.76 4.71
CA ALA A 128 1.51 -13.36 4.60
C ALA A 128 1.32 -11.86 4.91
N VAL A 129 1.94 -11.35 5.99
CA VAL A 129 1.91 -9.92 6.36
C VAL A 129 2.62 -9.07 5.31
N PHE A 130 3.82 -9.48 4.87
CA PHE A 130 4.62 -8.78 3.86
C PHE A 130 3.88 -8.64 2.53
N SER A 131 3.25 -9.73 2.06
CA SER A 131 2.45 -9.72 0.84
C SER A 131 1.18 -8.85 0.97
N THR A 132 0.46 -8.98 2.09
CA THR A 132 -0.74 -8.17 2.36
C THR A 132 -0.41 -6.68 2.45
N ALA A 133 0.70 -6.34 3.09
CA ALA A 133 1.18 -4.97 3.18
C ALA A 133 1.54 -4.40 1.81
N ALA A 134 2.20 -5.18 0.95
CA ALA A 134 2.55 -4.74 -0.40
C ALA A 134 1.30 -4.53 -1.28
N GLU A 135 0.31 -5.42 -1.22
CA GLU A 135 -0.97 -5.25 -1.90
C GLU A 135 -1.71 -3.99 -1.42
N TYR A 136 -1.71 -3.76 -0.09
CA TYR A 136 -2.33 -2.59 0.51
C TYR A 136 -1.62 -1.29 0.09
N CYS A 137 -0.28 -1.26 0.12
CA CYS A 137 0.49 -0.12 -0.35
C CYS A 137 0.26 0.16 -1.85
N ALA A 138 0.11 -0.87 -2.68
CA ALA A 138 -0.22 -0.70 -4.09
C ALA A 138 -1.60 -0.04 -4.28
N MET A 139 -2.60 -0.45 -3.48
CA MET A 139 -3.91 0.21 -3.46
C MET A 139 -3.80 1.70 -3.07
N LEU A 140 -3.05 2.01 -2.01
CA LEU A 140 -2.84 3.40 -1.56
C LEU A 140 -2.07 4.22 -2.60
N CYS A 141 -1.05 3.64 -3.24
CA CYS A 141 -0.32 4.29 -4.33
C CYS A 141 -1.26 4.72 -5.46
N LYS A 142 -2.22 3.88 -5.85
CA LYS A 142 -3.24 4.25 -6.84
C LYS A 142 -4.18 5.33 -6.34
N GLN A 143 -4.69 5.18 -5.13
CA GLN A 143 -5.67 6.09 -4.54
C GLN A 143 -5.13 7.52 -4.40
N PHE A 144 -3.85 7.67 -4.04
CA PHE A 144 -3.21 8.95 -3.75
C PHE A 144 -2.18 9.37 -4.82
N ASN A 145 -2.11 8.66 -5.95
CA ASN A 145 -1.14 8.91 -7.02
C ASN A 145 0.31 8.95 -6.51
N LEU A 146 0.68 7.98 -5.65
CA LEU A 146 2.01 7.86 -5.08
C LEU A 146 2.88 6.91 -5.92
N HIS A 147 4.16 7.21 -6.03
CA HIS A 147 5.13 6.30 -6.63
C HIS A 147 5.68 5.32 -5.57
N PRO A 148 5.88 4.01 -5.84
CA PRO A 148 6.44 3.05 -4.88
C PRO A 148 7.76 3.48 -4.22
N ALA A 149 8.57 4.29 -4.91
CA ALA A 149 9.80 4.86 -4.34
C ALA A 149 9.56 5.80 -3.14
N THR A 150 8.33 6.30 -2.94
CA THR A 150 7.95 7.11 -1.77
C THR A 150 7.58 6.27 -0.55
N ILE A 151 7.59 4.94 -0.67
CA ILE A 151 7.39 4.02 0.45
C ILE A 151 8.74 3.83 1.14
N VAL A 152 8.79 4.16 2.41
CA VAL A 152 10.01 4.07 3.25
C VAL A 152 9.71 3.29 4.53
N SER A 153 10.73 2.68 5.13
CA SER A 153 10.65 2.19 6.52
C SER A 153 10.88 3.34 7.51
N HIS A 154 10.58 3.13 8.79
CA HIS A 154 10.93 4.09 9.84
C HIS A 154 12.44 4.35 9.85
N ALA A 155 13.26 3.30 9.72
CA ALA A 155 14.72 3.42 9.65
C ALA A 155 15.18 4.25 8.43
N GLU A 156 14.54 4.08 7.26
CA GLU A 156 14.81 4.92 6.09
C GLU A 156 14.38 6.37 6.31
N ALA A 157 13.21 6.60 6.93
CA ALA A 157 12.71 7.94 7.29
C ALA A 157 13.64 8.66 8.27
N TYR A 158 14.20 7.95 9.25
CA TYR A 158 15.24 8.47 10.15
C TYR A 158 16.50 8.86 9.39
N ARG A 159 17.05 7.99 8.53
CA ARG A 159 18.24 8.32 7.71
C ARG A 159 18.02 9.54 6.82
N LYS A 160 16.79 9.74 6.34
CA LYS A 160 16.40 10.95 5.59
C LYS A 160 16.17 12.17 6.48
N GLY A 161 16.17 12.04 7.80
CA GLY A 161 16.04 13.14 8.77
C GLY A 161 14.60 13.58 9.04
N TYR A 162 13.60 12.73 8.80
CA TYR A 162 12.17 13.04 9.00
C TYR A 162 11.48 12.16 10.06
N ALA A 163 12.23 11.36 10.78
CA ALA A 163 11.73 10.52 11.85
C ALA A 163 12.70 10.44 13.04
N SER A 164 12.23 9.93 14.18
CA SER A 164 13.07 9.52 15.31
C SER A 164 13.86 8.26 14.97
N ASN A 165 14.89 7.95 15.78
CA ASN A 165 15.75 6.78 15.54
C ASN A 165 15.07 5.48 15.97
N HIS A 166 14.60 4.72 14.97
CA HIS A 166 14.02 3.39 15.14
C HIS A 166 14.47 2.46 14.01
N ALA A 167 14.54 1.15 14.27
CA ALA A 167 15.03 0.15 13.34
C ALA A 167 13.92 -0.56 12.54
N ASP A 168 12.66 -0.29 12.86
CA ASP A 168 11.49 -0.94 12.26
C ASP A 168 11.20 -0.37 10.85
N CYS A 169 10.71 -1.14 9.95
CA CYS A 169 10.52 -2.61 9.99
C CYS A 169 11.73 -3.40 9.47
N ASP A 170 12.85 -2.72 9.18
CA ASP A 170 14.04 -3.30 8.54
C ASP A 170 14.62 -4.49 9.32
N HIS A 171 14.59 -4.45 10.66
CA HIS A 171 15.10 -5.54 11.50
C HIS A 171 14.34 -6.86 11.29
N TRP A 172 13.01 -6.81 11.12
CA TRP A 172 12.18 -7.98 10.88
C TRP A 172 12.37 -8.49 9.43
N PHE A 173 12.36 -7.57 8.44
CA PHE A 173 12.58 -7.93 7.04
C PHE A 173 13.90 -8.66 6.84
N LYS A 174 14.99 -8.15 7.46
CA LYS A 174 16.32 -8.76 7.38
C LYS A 174 16.35 -10.21 7.90
N ARG A 175 15.59 -10.55 8.95
CA ARG A 175 15.53 -11.91 9.50
C ARG A 175 14.99 -12.91 8.48
N HIS A 176 14.12 -12.47 7.58
CA HIS A 176 13.53 -13.28 6.52
C HIS A 176 14.19 -13.04 5.14
N GLY A 177 15.40 -12.49 5.10
CA GLY A 177 16.16 -12.25 3.86
C GLY A 177 15.50 -11.23 2.92
N LYS A 178 14.67 -10.33 3.44
CA LYS A 178 13.98 -9.28 2.68
C LYS A 178 14.55 -7.89 2.99
N THR A 179 14.36 -6.99 2.03
CA THR A 179 14.73 -5.58 2.12
C THR A 179 13.55 -4.69 1.75
N MET A 180 13.63 -3.40 2.03
CA MET A 180 12.66 -2.42 1.52
C MET A 180 12.64 -2.33 -0.02
N ASN A 181 13.74 -2.66 -0.69
CA ASN A 181 13.74 -2.75 -2.15
C ASN A 181 12.91 -3.93 -2.67
N ASP A 182 12.98 -5.09 -2.00
CA ASP A 182 12.14 -6.25 -2.33
C ASP A 182 10.68 -5.94 -2.08
N PHE A 183 10.37 -5.20 -0.99
CA PHE A 183 9.02 -4.73 -0.71
C PHE A 183 8.49 -3.82 -1.82
N ARG A 184 9.26 -2.79 -2.21
CA ARG A 184 8.86 -1.87 -3.30
C ARG A 184 8.66 -2.58 -4.63
N LYS A 185 9.52 -3.55 -5.00
CA LYS A 185 9.33 -4.39 -6.19
C LYS A 185 8.05 -5.22 -6.13
N LEU A 186 7.70 -5.73 -4.94
CA LEU A 186 6.45 -6.46 -4.77
C LEU A 186 5.24 -5.52 -4.92
N VAL A 187 5.30 -4.29 -4.39
CA VAL A 187 4.27 -3.26 -4.61
C VAL A 187 4.11 -2.95 -6.11
N GLU A 188 5.23 -2.77 -6.82
CA GLU A 188 5.22 -2.55 -8.28
C GLU A 188 4.57 -3.72 -9.02
N SER A 189 4.83 -4.96 -8.60
CA SER A 189 4.18 -6.13 -9.19
C SER A 189 2.66 -6.11 -9.01
N PHE A 190 2.15 -5.74 -7.82
CA PHE A 190 0.72 -5.56 -7.58
C PHE A 190 0.12 -4.41 -8.39
N LEU A 191 0.86 -3.34 -8.62
CA LEU A 191 0.43 -2.25 -9.49
C LEU A 191 0.31 -2.71 -10.95
N SER A 192 1.20 -3.57 -11.41
CA SER A 192 1.21 -4.11 -12.77
C SER A 192 0.13 -5.19 -12.99
N VAL A 193 -0.19 -5.99 -11.98
CA VAL A 193 -1.17 -7.09 -12.08
C VAL A 193 -2.62 -6.60 -12.25
N GLN A 194 -2.97 -5.36 -11.86
CA GLN A 194 -4.34 -4.87 -11.97
C GLN A 194 -4.80 -4.52 -13.40
N ALA A 195 -3.95 -4.63 -14.39
CA ALA A 195 -4.33 -4.41 -15.79
C ALA A 195 -4.55 -5.72 -16.59
N ARG A 196 -4.74 -6.88 -15.92
CA ARG A 196 -5.06 -8.11 -16.65
C ARG A 196 -6.56 -8.23 -16.88
N TYR A 197 -7.00 -7.85 -18.07
CA TYR A 197 -8.37 -8.06 -18.53
C TYR A 197 -8.38 -8.35 -20.03
N LEU A 198 -9.49 -8.92 -20.49
CA LEU A 198 -9.68 -9.23 -21.90
C LEU A 198 -10.31 -8.04 -22.63
N VAL A 199 -9.83 -7.79 -23.84
CA VAL A 199 -10.47 -6.88 -24.80
C VAL A 199 -10.73 -7.58 -26.11
N ARG A 200 -11.83 -7.22 -26.78
CA ARG A 200 -12.15 -7.64 -28.15
C ARG A 200 -11.91 -6.47 -29.10
N VAL A 201 -11.19 -6.70 -30.17
CA VAL A 201 -10.97 -5.71 -31.23
C VAL A 201 -12.28 -5.43 -31.96
N THR A 202 -12.62 -4.14 -32.14
CA THR A 202 -13.87 -3.66 -32.74
C THR A 202 -13.70 -2.97 -34.09
N THR A 203 -12.49 -2.90 -34.60
CA THR A 203 -12.14 -2.36 -35.93
C THR A 203 -11.55 -3.46 -36.83
N ASP A 204 -11.67 -3.33 -38.14
CA ASP A 204 -11.21 -4.35 -39.10
C ASP A 204 -9.74 -4.70 -38.91
N VAL A 205 -8.90 -3.67 -38.70
CA VAL A 205 -7.46 -3.82 -38.48
C VAL A 205 -7.03 -2.82 -37.44
N LEU A 206 -6.31 -3.30 -36.40
CA LEU A 206 -5.73 -2.48 -35.37
C LEU A 206 -4.21 -2.68 -35.29
N ASN A 207 -3.46 -1.57 -35.32
CA ASN A 207 -2.01 -1.62 -35.25
C ASN A 207 -1.53 -2.00 -33.85
N VAL A 208 -0.58 -2.93 -33.78
CA VAL A 208 0.23 -3.21 -32.60
C VAL A 208 1.54 -2.43 -32.73
N ARG A 209 1.86 -1.59 -31.75
CA ARG A 209 3.03 -0.71 -31.81
C ARG A 209 4.06 -1.07 -30.75
N LYS A 210 5.32 -0.71 -31.00
CA LYS A 210 6.44 -0.98 -30.07
C LYS A 210 6.29 -0.27 -28.71
N GLY A 211 5.49 0.79 -28.63
CA GLY A 211 5.20 1.57 -27.43
C GLY A 211 3.80 2.19 -27.49
N ALA A 212 3.36 2.74 -26.38
CA ALA A 212 2.08 3.46 -26.27
C ALA A 212 2.16 4.79 -27.04
N GLY A 213 1.30 4.97 -28.03
CA GLY A 213 1.22 6.18 -28.84
C GLY A 213 1.46 5.94 -30.34
N THR A 214 0.94 6.84 -31.18
CA THR A 214 1.06 6.77 -32.64
C THR A 214 2.46 7.10 -33.16
N ASN A 215 3.31 7.68 -32.35
CA ASN A 215 4.71 8.00 -32.62
C ASN A 215 5.66 6.79 -32.53
N HIS A 216 5.16 5.62 -32.11
CA HIS A 216 5.94 4.39 -32.09
C HIS A 216 5.70 3.54 -33.35
N ASN A 217 6.76 2.85 -33.82
CA ASN A 217 6.70 1.98 -34.99
C ASN A 217 5.66 0.87 -34.82
N ILE A 218 4.97 0.54 -35.92
CA ILE A 218 4.07 -0.61 -36.00
C ILE A 218 4.93 -1.88 -36.04
N VAL A 219 4.59 -2.85 -35.19
CA VAL A 219 5.25 -4.17 -35.10
C VAL A 219 4.46 -5.21 -35.89
N THR A 220 3.13 -5.17 -35.76
CA THR A 220 2.18 -6.06 -36.42
C THR A 220 0.79 -5.45 -36.39
N THR A 221 -0.21 -6.18 -36.86
CA THR A 221 -1.64 -5.82 -36.75
C THR A 221 -2.45 -6.96 -36.16
N VAL A 222 -3.61 -6.61 -35.59
CA VAL A 222 -4.62 -7.54 -35.09
C VAL A 222 -5.97 -7.22 -35.76
N LYS A 223 -6.87 -8.22 -35.81
CA LYS A 223 -8.10 -8.13 -36.61
C LYS A 223 -9.36 -8.03 -35.75
N MET A 224 -10.45 -7.59 -36.37
CA MET A 224 -11.79 -7.55 -35.76
C MET A 224 -12.14 -8.89 -35.13
N ASN A 225 -12.81 -8.81 -33.97
CA ASN A 225 -13.27 -9.94 -33.13
C ASN A 225 -12.16 -10.76 -32.43
N GLU A 226 -10.89 -10.52 -32.72
CA GLU A 226 -9.82 -11.16 -31.95
C GLU A 226 -9.84 -10.65 -30.50
N VAL A 227 -9.47 -11.54 -29.57
CA VAL A 227 -9.47 -11.26 -28.11
C VAL A 227 -8.06 -11.29 -27.58
N TYR A 228 -7.70 -10.26 -26.84
CA TYR A 228 -6.38 -10.09 -26.28
C TYR A 228 -6.42 -9.76 -24.80
N THR A 229 -5.42 -10.24 -24.07
CA THR A 229 -5.22 -9.87 -22.65
C THR A 229 -4.35 -8.63 -22.56
N ILE A 230 -4.86 -7.60 -21.90
CA ILE A 230 -4.13 -6.38 -21.56
C ILE A 230 -3.48 -6.57 -20.19
N VAL A 231 -2.21 -6.18 -20.05
CA VAL A 231 -1.43 -6.29 -18.81
C VAL A 231 -0.95 -4.95 -18.27
N GLU A 232 -1.10 -3.88 -19.04
CA GLU A 232 -0.67 -2.53 -18.66
C GLU A 232 -1.46 -1.52 -19.47
N GLU A 233 -1.83 -0.39 -18.86
CA GLU A 233 -2.43 0.75 -19.56
C GLU A 233 -1.53 1.97 -19.46
N LYS A 234 -1.53 2.79 -20.52
CA LYS A 234 -0.87 4.09 -20.54
C LYS A 234 -1.72 5.10 -21.30
N VAL A 235 -1.95 6.26 -20.71
CA VAL A 235 -2.64 7.38 -21.36
C VAL A 235 -1.60 8.19 -22.15
N VAL A 236 -1.88 8.43 -23.45
CA VAL A 236 -1.05 9.26 -24.33
C VAL A 236 -1.99 10.20 -25.10
N GLY A 237 -1.95 11.48 -24.78
CA GLY A 237 -2.95 12.45 -25.24
C GLY A 237 -4.34 12.08 -24.74
N ASN A 238 -5.30 11.96 -25.66
CA ASN A 238 -6.68 11.57 -25.33
C ASN A 238 -6.93 10.04 -25.40
N ASP A 239 -5.93 9.26 -25.80
CA ASP A 239 -6.06 7.83 -26.02
C ASP A 239 -5.48 7.02 -24.87
N VAL A 240 -6.17 5.91 -24.54
CA VAL A 240 -5.65 4.88 -23.63
C VAL A 240 -5.06 3.75 -24.47
N TRP A 241 -3.83 3.37 -24.17
CA TRP A 241 -3.09 2.30 -24.84
C TRP A 241 -2.93 1.12 -23.90
N GLY A 242 -3.13 -0.09 -24.42
CA GLY A 242 -3.00 -1.33 -23.66
C GLY A 242 -1.83 -2.19 -24.17
N ARG A 243 -0.97 -2.66 -23.25
CA ARG A 243 0.12 -3.60 -23.57
C ARG A 243 -0.42 -5.02 -23.58
N LEU A 244 -0.13 -5.73 -24.66
CA LEU A 244 -0.51 -7.14 -24.82
C LEU A 244 0.32 -8.06 -23.91
N VAL A 245 -0.31 -9.06 -23.29
CA VAL A 245 0.34 -10.06 -22.45
C VAL A 245 1.42 -10.84 -23.19
N SER A 246 1.27 -11.04 -24.50
CA SER A 246 2.24 -11.72 -25.35
C SER A 246 3.59 -11.00 -25.47
N GLY A 247 3.66 -9.72 -25.05
CA GLY A 247 4.84 -8.88 -25.25
C GLY A 247 4.98 -8.33 -26.68
N ALA A 248 4.05 -8.64 -27.60
CA ALA A 248 4.11 -8.18 -29.00
C ALA A 248 4.08 -6.66 -29.13
N GLY A 249 3.47 -5.94 -28.16
CA GLY A 249 3.44 -4.48 -28.18
C GLY A 249 2.18 -3.90 -27.56
N TRP A 250 1.81 -2.70 -28.03
CA TRP A 250 0.70 -1.87 -27.52
C TRP A 250 -0.37 -1.65 -28.57
N ILE A 251 -1.64 -1.72 -28.16
CA ILE A 251 -2.81 -1.38 -28.98
C ILE A 251 -3.58 -0.21 -28.36
N CYS A 252 -4.22 0.60 -29.20
CA CYS A 252 -5.10 1.67 -28.76
C CYS A 252 -6.44 1.06 -28.30
N LEU A 253 -6.81 1.27 -27.03
CA LEU A 253 -8.00 0.67 -26.43
C LEU A 253 -9.30 1.33 -26.89
N THR A 254 -9.26 2.52 -27.48
CA THR A 254 -10.40 3.19 -28.11
C THR A 254 -11.07 2.30 -29.18
N TYR A 255 -10.29 1.42 -29.83
CA TYR A 255 -10.76 0.46 -30.85
C TYR A 255 -11.00 -0.94 -30.31
N THR A 256 -11.33 -1.05 -29.02
CA THR A 256 -11.59 -2.33 -28.36
C THR A 256 -12.79 -2.23 -27.42
N LYS A 257 -13.39 -3.38 -27.10
CA LYS A 257 -14.43 -3.53 -26.08
C LYS A 257 -13.88 -4.41 -24.95
N LYS A 258 -13.90 -3.92 -23.73
CA LYS A 258 -13.56 -4.72 -22.55
C LYS A 258 -14.61 -5.82 -22.35
N LEU A 259 -14.15 -7.04 -22.04
CA LEU A 259 -14.97 -8.23 -21.82
C LEU A 259 -15.15 -8.51 -20.34
#